data_287ff788ab90cba5715c8b50e9ba7a6c
#
_entry.id   287ff788ab90cba5715c8b50e9ba7a6c
#
_cell.length_a   1.000
_cell.length_b   1.000
_cell.length_c   1.000
_cell.angle_alpha   90.00
_cell.angle_beta   90.00
_cell.angle_gamma   90.00
#
_symmetry.space_group_name_H-M   'P 1'
#
loop_
_entity.id
_entity.type
_entity.pdbx_description
1 polymer ?
#
loop_
_entity_poly.entity_id
_entity_poly.type
_entity_poly.pdbx_seq_one_letter_code
_entity_poly.pdbx_strand_id
1 'polypeptide(L)'
;HYYLELAEKDEDSHKVIASCKGTLWKFTAQKIVLRFERESGIELSRDLNVLIKVKAKFDPQYGFSVNIEDIDSSFTLGDIAKRYQQILQRLTQEGLLNNNKQLPAPFDLQNVLVIAPENAAGLGDFKKDADALAQAGVCHFVYHSATFQGNTAPTSIMQALASALRQWAQDYQTAPDLIVIIRGGGAVNDLAYLNDYDLAALLCKRTVPIWVGIGHEKDRTILDEIAHRSFDTPSKVIAGIRNLIVERVNEASTALQTIKLLSQHQLTAYQSQNDQYLKTIQTLAQSQLNDAQRSVDLLKSDTQYFAQQQLRQAVQQTESLMRETLLQNPRNVMAKGYAIVRSQGKAIRSVQQITGQQLQIELQDGMIDATVTQVNTHEQ
;
A
#
# COMPACT_ATOMS: atom_id res chain seq x y z
N HIS A 1 39.85 -3.66 -13.37
CA HIS A 1 40.36 -2.83 -12.29
C HIS A 1 39.23 -1.92 -11.83
N TYR A 2 39.08 -1.79 -10.50
CA TYR A 2 38.21 -0.79 -9.88
C TYR A 2 39.11 0.27 -9.26
N TYR A 3 38.86 1.52 -9.58
CA TYR A 3 39.46 2.67 -8.91
C TYR A 3 38.41 3.28 -8.01
N LEU A 4 38.70 3.28 -6.71
CA LEU A 4 37.77 3.69 -5.67
C LEU A 4 38.34 4.90 -4.95
N GLU A 5 37.48 5.80 -4.52
CA GLU A 5 37.81 6.85 -3.58
C GLU A 5 37.22 6.43 -2.23
N LEU A 6 38.11 6.17 -1.29
CA LEU A 6 37.76 5.88 0.08
C LEU A 6 37.70 7.21 0.82
N ALA A 7 36.56 7.50 1.45
CA ALA A 7 36.36 8.77 2.14
C ALA A 7 35.83 8.52 3.53
N GLU A 8 36.39 9.19 4.52
CA GLU A 8 35.82 9.33 5.84
C GLU A 8 34.97 10.59 5.86
N LYS A 9 33.70 10.45 6.24
CA LYS A 9 32.75 11.57 6.35
C LYS A 9 32.43 11.82 7.81
N ASP A 10 32.32 13.06 8.19
CA ASP A 10 31.79 13.48 9.48
C ASP A 10 30.33 13.03 9.62
N GLU A 11 29.99 12.44 10.79
CA GLU A 11 28.65 11.86 11.01
C GLU A 11 27.55 12.92 10.99
N ASP A 12 27.84 14.16 11.43
CA ASP A 12 26.83 15.24 11.54
C ASP A 12 26.74 16.11 10.29
N SER A 13 27.90 16.48 9.73
CA SER A 13 27.97 17.44 8.61
C SER A 13 28.08 16.81 7.23
N HIS A 14 28.24 15.49 7.14
CA HIS A 14 28.50 14.73 5.91
C HIS A 14 29.70 15.23 5.09
N LYS A 15 30.54 16.10 5.65
CA LYS A 15 31.74 16.59 5.00
C LYS A 15 32.83 15.53 5.02
N VAL A 16 33.55 15.44 3.89
CA VAL A 16 34.71 14.54 3.81
C VAL A 16 35.82 15.10 4.70
N ILE A 17 36.18 14.34 5.74
CA ILE A 17 37.29 14.65 6.67
C ILE A 17 38.60 14.21 6.05
N ALA A 18 38.62 13.02 5.46
CA ALA A 18 39.80 12.43 4.84
C ALA A 18 39.40 11.61 3.61
N SER A 19 40.25 11.57 2.59
CA SER A 19 40.06 10.69 1.44
C SER A 19 41.38 10.05 1.00
N CYS A 20 41.25 8.84 0.44
CA CYS A 20 42.38 8.09 -0.07
C CYS A 20 41.99 7.32 -1.37
N LYS A 21 42.89 7.29 -2.34
CA LYS A 21 42.70 6.50 -3.55
C LYS A 21 42.93 5.03 -3.27
N GLY A 22 41.91 4.20 -3.53
CA GLY A 22 41.95 2.74 -3.43
C GLY A 22 41.97 2.10 -4.83
N THR A 23 42.79 1.08 -4.99
CA THR A 23 42.81 0.27 -6.23
C THR A 23 42.47 -1.17 -5.88
N LEU A 24 41.49 -1.71 -6.57
CA LEU A 24 41.16 -3.13 -6.51
C LEU A 24 41.47 -3.76 -7.85
N TRP A 25 42.51 -4.58 -7.91
CA TRP A 25 43.02 -5.17 -9.16
C TRP A 25 42.07 -6.21 -9.71
N LYS A 26 41.97 -6.35 -11.04
CA LYS A 26 41.02 -7.18 -11.76
C LYS A 26 40.91 -8.61 -11.20
N PHE A 27 42.04 -9.30 -11.00
CA PHE A 27 42.05 -10.65 -10.49
C PHE A 27 41.52 -10.77 -9.05
N THR A 28 41.90 -9.84 -8.20
CA THR A 28 41.46 -9.76 -6.81
C THR A 28 39.98 -9.32 -6.74
N ALA A 29 39.58 -8.38 -7.59
CA ALA A 29 38.22 -7.89 -7.69
C ALA A 29 37.21 -8.99 -8.03
N GLN A 30 37.51 -9.81 -9.04
CA GLN A 30 36.61 -10.91 -9.43
C GLN A 30 36.30 -11.85 -8.25
N LYS A 31 37.29 -12.11 -7.40
CA LYS A 31 37.13 -13.00 -6.25
C LYS A 31 36.46 -12.32 -5.08
N ILE A 32 36.91 -11.12 -4.74
CA ILE A 32 36.46 -10.38 -3.54
C ILE A 32 35.06 -9.85 -3.74
N VAL A 33 34.76 -9.19 -4.86
CA VAL A 33 33.45 -8.62 -5.12
C VAL A 33 32.37 -9.71 -5.17
N LEU A 34 32.60 -10.80 -5.94
CA LEU A 34 31.66 -11.90 -5.99
C LEU A 34 31.45 -12.59 -4.62
N ARG A 35 32.50 -12.68 -3.81
CA ARG A 35 32.37 -13.23 -2.46
C ARG A 35 31.57 -12.28 -1.57
N PHE A 36 31.96 -10.99 -1.54
CA PHE A 36 31.27 -9.96 -0.78
C PHE A 36 29.78 -9.89 -1.14
N GLU A 37 29.46 -9.83 -2.43
CA GLU A 37 28.07 -9.82 -2.91
C GLU A 37 27.29 -11.08 -2.56
N ARG A 38 27.93 -12.25 -2.60
CA ARG A 38 27.30 -13.51 -2.22
C ARG A 38 27.04 -13.61 -0.72
N GLU A 39 27.98 -13.18 0.12
CA GLU A 39 27.91 -13.29 1.58
C GLU A 39 27.06 -12.19 2.20
N SER A 40 27.24 -10.94 1.75
CA SER A 40 26.45 -9.81 2.25
C SER A 40 25.12 -9.71 1.54
N GLY A 41 25.04 -10.28 0.33
CA GLY A 41 23.96 -10.07 -0.56
C GLY A 41 23.95 -8.62 -1.12
N ILE A 42 24.93 -7.73 -0.92
CA ILE A 42 24.99 -6.31 -1.27
C ILE A 42 25.94 -6.11 -2.45
N GLU A 43 25.49 -5.43 -3.50
CA GLU A 43 26.36 -5.02 -4.59
C GLU A 43 27.34 -3.94 -4.09
N LEU A 44 28.60 -4.06 -4.41
CA LEU A 44 29.62 -3.07 -4.01
C LEU A 44 29.37 -1.76 -4.76
N SER A 45 28.72 -0.83 -4.08
CA SER A 45 28.28 0.46 -4.60
C SER A 45 28.89 1.64 -3.86
N ARG A 46 28.59 2.87 -4.33
CA ARG A 46 29.04 4.10 -3.65
C ARG A 46 28.31 4.28 -2.33
N ASP A 47 28.94 4.98 -1.40
CA ASP A 47 28.43 5.35 -0.07
C ASP A 47 28.13 4.16 0.85
N LEU A 48 28.78 3.03 0.60
CA LEU A 48 28.69 1.83 1.45
C LEU A 48 29.80 1.86 2.48
N ASN A 49 29.46 1.67 3.75
CA ASN A 49 30.44 1.48 4.82
C ASN A 49 31.01 0.06 4.74
N VAL A 50 32.32 -0.03 4.50
CA VAL A 50 33.01 -1.30 4.35
C VAL A 50 34.26 -1.35 5.22
N LEU A 51 34.50 -2.49 5.85
CA LEU A 51 35.78 -2.78 6.47
C LEU A 51 36.68 -3.48 5.44
N ILE A 52 37.79 -2.83 5.12
CA ILE A 52 38.68 -3.29 4.07
C ILE A 52 40.06 -3.62 4.62
N LYS A 53 40.63 -4.69 4.13
CA LYS A 53 42.05 -5.00 4.31
C LYS A 53 42.83 -4.39 3.16
N VAL A 54 43.79 -3.53 3.50
CA VAL A 54 44.56 -2.78 2.50
C VAL A 54 46.04 -2.96 2.68
N LYS A 55 46.77 -2.78 1.58
CA LYS A 55 48.23 -2.58 1.59
C LYS A 55 48.53 -1.18 1.11
N ALA A 56 49.15 -0.40 2.00
CA ALA A 56 49.55 0.97 1.69
C ALA A 56 50.65 0.97 0.62
N LYS A 57 50.54 1.91 -0.32
CA LYS A 57 51.50 2.19 -1.38
C LYS A 57 51.77 3.68 -1.45
N PHE A 58 53.00 4.07 -1.44
CA PHE A 58 53.43 5.43 -1.73
C PHE A 58 54.17 5.45 -3.06
N ASP A 59 53.75 6.35 -3.93
CA ASP A 59 54.41 6.59 -5.20
C ASP A 59 54.88 8.04 -5.27
N PRO A 60 56.17 8.30 -5.59
CA PRO A 60 56.68 9.66 -5.60
C PRO A 60 55.97 10.61 -6.57
N GLN A 61 55.36 10.06 -7.64
CA GLN A 61 54.64 10.83 -8.67
C GLN A 61 53.13 10.93 -8.38
N TYR A 62 52.51 9.86 -7.84
CA TYR A 62 51.08 9.77 -7.66
C TYR A 62 50.62 9.87 -6.21
N GLY A 63 51.54 9.99 -5.26
CA GLY A 63 51.27 10.14 -3.83
C GLY A 63 50.84 8.86 -3.12
N PHE A 64 50.12 9.01 -2.03
CA PHE A 64 49.64 7.92 -1.20
C PHE A 64 48.38 7.28 -1.81
N SER A 65 48.38 5.95 -1.81
CA SER A 65 47.22 5.14 -2.29
C SER A 65 47.21 3.80 -1.55
N VAL A 66 46.10 3.10 -1.60
CA VAL A 66 45.98 1.77 -1.00
C VAL A 66 45.54 0.73 -2.05
N ASN A 67 46.14 -0.45 -1.95
CA ASN A 67 45.67 -1.63 -2.68
C ASN A 67 44.75 -2.43 -1.77
N ILE A 68 43.54 -2.68 -2.23
CA ILE A 68 42.54 -3.44 -1.48
C ILE A 68 42.84 -4.94 -1.68
N GLU A 69 43.07 -5.63 -0.57
CA GLU A 69 43.35 -7.06 -0.52
C GLU A 69 42.13 -7.88 -0.13
N ASP A 70 41.23 -7.31 0.67
CA ASP A 70 40.01 -7.98 1.12
C ASP A 70 38.92 -6.99 1.57
N ILE A 71 37.66 -7.46 1.61
CA ILE A 71 36.50 -6.71 2.11
C ILE A 71 35.72 -7.65 3.05
N ASP A 72 35.39 -7.14 4.26
CA ASP A 72 34.63 -7.89 5.26
C ASP A 72 33.12 -7.63 5.08
N SER A 73 32.40 -8.68 4.72
CA SER A 73 30.95 -8.65 4.53
C SER A 73 30.18 -8.51 5.84
N SER A 74 30.69 -9.10 6.92
CA SER A 74 30.03 -9.11 8.24
C SER A 74 29.94 -7.71 8.86
N PHE A 75 30.98 -6.89 8.66
CA PHE A 75 31.01 -5.50 9.12
C PHE A 75 29.88 -4.69 8.47
N THR A 76 29.73 -4.79 7.16
CA THR A 76 28.71 -4.04 6.41
C THR A 76 27.30 -4.45 6.84
N LEU A 77 27.03 -5.73 7.04
CA LEU A 77 25.75 -6.22 7.55
C LEU A 77 25.48 -5.71 8.98
N GLY A 78 26.50 -5.70 9.84
CA GLY A 78 26.40 -5.16 11.20
C GLY A 78 26.09 -3.67 11.23
N ASP A 79 26.70 -2.88 10.35
CA ASP A 79 26.44 -1.43 10.22
C ASP A 79 24.98 -1.15 9.78
N ILE A 80 24.50 -1.89 8.80
CA ILE A 80 23.10 -1.78 8.34
C ILE A 80 22.12 -2.11 9.47
N ALA A 81 22.36 -3.20 10.19
CA ALA A 81 21.51 -3.58 11.32
C ALA A 81 21.53 -2.54 12.44
N LYS A 82 22.69 -1.95 12.73
CA LYS A 82 22.83 -0.87 13.72
C LYS A 82 22.05 0.37 13.30
N ARG A 83 22.17 0.82 12.05
CA ARG A 83 21.41 1.97 11.52
C ARG A 83 19.91 1.73 11.61
N TYR A 84 19.45 0.56 11.22
CA TYR A 84 18.03 0.20 11.34
C TYR A 84 17.53 0.36 12.78
N GLN A 85 18.26 -0.16 13.77
CA GLN A 85 17.90 -0.04 15.18
C GLN A 85 17.92 1.41 15.68
N GLN A 86 18.88 2.20 15.25
CA GLN A 86 18.95 3.64 15.58
C GLN A 86 17.76 4.41 15.06
N ILE A 87 17.33 4.14 13.81
CA ILE A 87 16.14 4.75 13.21
C ILE A 87 14.88 4.37 13.98
N LEU A 88 14.70 3.07 14.29
CA LEU A 88 13.57 2.60 15.09
C LEU A 88 13.50 3.28 16.46
N GLN A 89 14.63 3.35 17.16
CA GLN A 89 14.72 3.97 18.46
C GLN A 89 14.35 5.45 18.39
N ARG A 90 14.85 6.18 17.40
CA ARG A 90 14.56 7.60 17.20
C ARG A 90 13.08 7.83 16.90
N LEU A 91 12.49 7.07 15.97
CA LEU A 91 11.07 7.15 15.66
C LEU A 91 10.17 6.83 16.87
N THR A 92 10.62 5.90 17.72
CA THR A 92 9.93 5.56 18.97
C THR A 92 9.99 6.69 19.97
N GLN A 93 11.17 7.30 20.19
CA GLN A 93 11.38 8.43 21.08
C GLN A 93 10.56 9.67 20.66
N GLU A 94 10.44 9.89 19.36
CA GLU A 94 9.63 10.97 18.79
C GLU A 94 8.13 10.66 18.75
N GLY A 95 7.71 9.45 19.12
CA GLY A 95 6.30 9.02 19.11
C GLY A 95 5.73 8.83 17.71
N LEU A 96 6.55 8.75 16.67
CA LEU A 96 6.12 8.69 15.27
C LEU A 96 5.81 7.26 14.80
N LEU A 97 6.44 6.24 15.39
CA LEU A 97 6.46 4.86 14.88
C LEU A 97 5.06 4.27 14.61
N ASN A 98 4.09 4.62 15.43
CA ASN A 98 2.74 4.04 15.34
C ASN A 98 1.70 4.96 14.72
N ASN A 99 2.05 6.17 14.29
CA ASN A 99 1.08 7.14 13.81
C ASN A 99 0.24 6.62 12.64
N ASN A 100 0.88 6.01 11.65
CA ASN A 100 0.17 5.48 10.49
C ASN A 100 -0.57 4.17 10.83
N LYS A 101 -0.03 3.34 11.73
CA LYS A 101 -0.68 2.10 12.20
C LYS A 101 -1.99 2.34 12.91
N GLN A 102 -2.11 3.48 13.60
CA GLN A 102 -3.30 3.85 14.38
C GLN A 102 -4.39 4.51 13.52
N LEU A 103 -4.11 4.82 12.27
CA LEU A 103 -5.13 5.33 11.37
C LEU A 103 -6.24 4.28 11.17
N PRO A 104 -7.50 4.71 11.04
CA PRO A 104 -8.57 3.77 10.69
C PRO A 104 -8.29 3.14 9.33
N ALA A 105 -8.65 1.85 9.19
CA ALA A 105 -8.62 1.21 7.88
C ALA A 105 -9.53 1.97 6.89
N PRO A 106 -9.16 2.06 5.61
CA PRO A 106 -10.02 2.69 4.63
C PRO A 106 -11.39 2.02 4.63
N PHE A 107 -12.45 2.84 4.72
CA PHE A 107 -13.82 2.31 4.66
C PHE A 107 -14.19 1.95 3.23
N ASP A 108 -13.86 2.82 2.30
CA ASP A 108 -14.08 2.66 0.87
C ASP A 108 -12.76 2.91 0.13
N LEU A 109 -12.41 2.03 -0.79
CA LEU A 109 -11.18 2.11 -1.58
C LEU A 109 -11.52 2.50 -3.02
N GLN A 110 -11.92 3.75 -3.23
CA GLN A 110 -12.19 4.27 -4.56
C GLN A 110 -10.92 4.73 -5.28
N ASN A 111 -9.96 5.31 -4.53
CA ASN A 111 -8.82 6.00 -5.11
C ASN A 111 -7.52 5.63 -4.39
N VAL A 112 -6.66 4.91 -5.07
CA VAL A 112 -5.39 4.41 -4.54
C VAL A 112 -4.22 5.06 -5.24
N LEU A 113 -3.35 5.73 -4.48
CA LEU A 113 -2.09 6.26 -4.98
C LEU A 113 -1.00 5.19 -4.88
N VAL A 114 -0.39 4.83 -5.99
CA VAL A 114 0.63 3.78 -6.07
C VAL A 114 1.99 4.38 -6.41
N ILE A 115 2.96 4.14 -5.55
CA ILE A 115 4.36 4.53 -5.73
C ILE A 115 5.19 3.29 -5.97
N ALA A 116 5.85 3.24 -7.11
CA ALA A 116 6.44 2.01 -7.59
C ALA A 116 7.59 2.29 -8.58
N PRO A 117 8.65 1.43 -8.72
CA PRO A 117 9.68 1.58 -9.76
C PRO A 117 9.12 1.25 -11.16
N GLU A 118 9.56 1.96 -12.18
CA GLU A 118 9.01 1.90 -13.55
C GLU A 118 9.10 0.51 -14.21
N ASN A 119 10.17 -0.25 -13.92
CA ASN A 119 10.50 -1.48 -14.64
C ASN A 119 10.59 -2.73 -13.73
N ALA A 120 9.88 -2.75 -12.59
CA ALA A 120 9.98 -3.89 -11.69
C ALA A 120 9.08 -5.06 -12.12
N ALA A 121 9.66 -6.26 -12.13
CA ALA A 121 8.99 -7.51 -12.49
C ALA A 121 7.68 -7.75 -11.72
N GLY A 122 7.62 -7.37 -10.46
CA GLY A 122 6.44 -7.56 -9.63
C GLY A 122 5.33 -6.51 -9.83
N LEU A 123 5.59 -5.42 -10.57
CA LEU A 123 4.54 -4.45 -10.93
C LEU A 123 3.56 -5.05 -11.96
N GLY A 124 3.99 -6.05 -12.76
CA GLY A 124 3.12 -6.74 -13.71
C GLY A 124 1.97 -7.47 -13.03
N ASP A 125 2.28 -8.25 -12.00
CA ASP A 125 1.28 -9.00 -11.25
C ASP A 125 0.31 -8.09 -10.48
N PHE A 126 0.84 -7.02 -9.89
CA PHE A 126 0.00 -6.02 -9.24
C PHE A 126 -0.94 -5.34 -10.24
N LYS A 127 -0.42 -4.88 -11.37
CA LYS A 127 -1.19 -4.17 -12.38
C LYS A 127 -2.31 -5.04 -12.95
N LYS A 128 -2.09 -6.31 -13.19
CA LYS A 128 -3.09 -7.24 -13.69
C LYS A 128 -4.35 -7.29 -12.81
N ASP A 129 -4.18 -7.43 -11.49
CA ASP A 129 -5.30 -7.49 -10.56
C ASP A 129 -5.90 -6.08 -10.29
N ALA A 130 -5.07 -5.04 -10.24
CA ALA A 130 -5.51 -3.66 -10.14
C ALA A 130 -6.34 -3.24 -11.37
N ASP A 131 -5.91 -3.65 -12.58
CA ASP A 131 -6.63 -3.42 -13.83
C ASP A 131 -7.98 -4.16 -13.88
N ALA A 132 -8.07 -5.35 -13.30
CA ALA A 132 -9.36 -6.04 -13.17
C ALA A 132 -10.31 -5.28 -12.21
N LEU A 133 -9.79 -4.76 -11.07
CA LEU A 133 -10.58 -3.95 -10.15
C LEU A 133 -11.01 -2.61 -10.76
N ALA A 134 -10.16 -2.00 -11.58
CA ALA A 134 -10.47 -0.74 -12.25
C ALA A 134 -11.45 -0.94 -13.43
N GLN A 135 -11.34 -2.03 -14.23
CA GLN A 135 -12.30 -2.40 -15.27
C GLN A 135 -13.69 -2.71 -14.73
N ALA A 136 -13.75 -3.28 -13.54
CA ALA A 136 -15.00 -3.49 -12.85
C ALA A 136 -15.56 -2.21 -12.20
N GLY A 137 -14.85 -1.06 -12.29
CA GLY A 137 -15.30 0.23 -11.76
C GLY A 137 -15.31 0.36 -10.24
N VAL A 138 -14.55 -0.49 -9.53
CA VAL A 138 -14.54 -0.52 -8.05
C VAL A 138 -13.45 0.35 -7.45
N CYS A 139 -12.25 0.37 -8.05
CA CYS A 139 -11.10 1.06 -7.47
C CYS A 139 -10.20 1.68 -8.54
N HIS A 140 -9.87 2.95 -8.40
CA HIS A 140 -9.01 3.69 -9.30
C HIS A 140 -7.58 3.73 -8.79
N PHE A 141 -6.59 3.45 -9.66
CA PHE A 141 -5.18 3.43 -9.28
C PHE A 141 -4.39 4.49 -10.05
N VAL A 142 -3.80 5.43 -9.34
CA VAL A 142 -2.88 6.44 -9.90
C VAL A 142 -1.45 6.02 -9.59
N TYR A 143 -0.62 5.90 -10.64
CA TYR A 143 0.75 5.43 -10.53
C TYR A 143 1.74 6.57 -10.65
N HIS A 144 2.65 6.64 -9.68
CA HIS A 144 3.81 7.53 -9.73
C HIS A 144 5.08 6.71 -9.58
N SER A 145 6.05 7.03 -10.45
CA SER A 145 7.32 6.31 -10.49
C SER A 145 8.37 6.93 -9.58
N ALA A 146 9.16 6.07 -8.89
CA ALA A 146 10.32 6.49 -8.11
C ALA A 146 11.43 5.45 -8.20
N THR A 147 12.68 5.84 -7.94
CA THR A 147 13.82 4.92 -7.83
C THR A 147 13.85 4.29 -6.45
N PHE A 148 14.01 2.96 -6.39
CA PHE A 148 14.10 2.18 -5.14
C PHE A 148 15.49 1.59 -4.90
N GLN A 149 16.46 1.94 -5.73
CA GLN A 149 17.82 1.41 -5.69
C GLN A 149 18.84 2.51 -5.45
N GLY A 150 19.89 2.17 -4.69
CA GLY A 150 20.98 3.07 -4.38
C GLY A 150 20.62 4.16 -3.36
N ASN A 151 21.61 4.98 -3.03
CA ASN A 151 21.52 6.02 -2.00
C ASN A 151 20.54 7.16 -2.32
N THR A 152 20.12 7.29 -3.58
CA THR A 152 19.13 8.30 -4.01
C THR A 152 17.69 7.82 -3.84
N ALA A 153 17.47 6.54 -3.50
CA ALA A 153 16.15 5.96 -3.35
C ALA A 153 15.27 6.73 -2.34
N PRO A 154 15.75 7.04 -1.10
CA PRO A 154 14.99 7.80 -0.13
C PRO A 154 14.49 9.13 -0.71
N THR A 155 15.37 9.94 -1.25
CA THR A 155 15.04 11.26 -1.82
C THR A 155 14.09 11.16 -3.00
N SER A 156 14.27 10.17 -3.87
CA SER A 156 13.41 9.94 -5.03
C SER A 156 11.98 9.60 -4.62
N ILE A 157 11.80 8.73 -3.63
CA ILE A 157 10.48 8.36 -3.08
C ILE A 157 9.80 9.58 -2.44
N MET A 158 10.52 10.36 -1.63
CA MET A 158 10.00 11.59 -1.02
C MET A 158 9.53 12.60 -2.06
N GLN A 159 10.33 12.86 -3.10
CA GLN A 159 10.01 13.79 -4.17
C GLN A 159 8.80 13.33 -4.98
N ALA A 160 8.76 12.07 -5.35
CA ALA A 160 7.67 11.53 -6.12
C ALA A 160 6.36 11.51 -5.29
N LEU A 161 6.38 11.16 -3.98
CA LEU A 161 5.20 11.31 -3.12
C LEU A 161 4.73 12.77 -3.04
N ALA A 162 5.66 13.70 -2.85
CA ALA A 162 5.32 15.11 -2.77
C ALA A 162 4.74 15.65 -4.10
N SER A 163 5.25 15.23 -5.26
CA SER A 163 4.72 15.61 -6.56
C SER A 163 3.36 14.95 -6.83
N ALA A 164 3.22 13.67 -6.50
CA ALA A 164 1.98 12.93 -6.62
C ALA A 164 0.84 13.55 -5.80
N LEU A 165 1.10 13.87 -4.54
CA LEU A 165 0.09 14.49 -3.68
C LEU A 165 -0.26 15.91 -4.11
N ARG A 166 0.69 16.67 -4.67
CA ARG A 166 0.41 17.99 -5.26
C ARG A 166 -0.46 17.89 -6.51
N GLN A 167 -0.14 16.98 -7.42
CA GLN A 167 -0.95 16.73 -8.60
C GLN A 167 -2.33 16.20 -8.20
N TRP A 168 -2.38 15.28 -7.24
CA TRP A 168 -3.62 14.77 -6.70
C TRP A 168 -4.56 15.87 -6.19
N ALA A 169 -4.01 16.84 -5.44
CA ALA A 169 -4.78 17.97 -4.93
C ALA A 169 -5.31 18.92 -6.05
N GLN A 170 -4.73 18.86 -7.25
CA GLN A 170 -5.23 19.60 -8.42
C GLN A 170 -6.33 18.82 -9.15
N ASP A 171 -6.19 17.48 -9.21
CA ASP A 171 -7.08 16.63 -10.00
C ASP A 171 -8.30 16.12 -9.20
N TYR A 172 -8.18 16.05 -7.88
CA TYR A 172 -9.19 15.49 -6.97
C TYR A 172 -9.49 16.43 -5.81
N GLN A 173 -10.75 16.46 -5.37
CA GLN A 173 -11.18 17.28 -4.21
C GLN A 173 -10.86 16.63 -2.86
N THR A 174 -10.61 15.33 -2.84
CA THR A 174 -10.35 14.54 -1.62
C THR A 174 -8.95 13.96 -1.67
N ALA A 175 -8.38 13.65 -0.50
CA ALA A 175 -7.14 12.88 -0.42
C ALA A 175 -7.33 11.44 -0.98
N PRO A 176 -6.27 10.75 -1.39
CA PRO A 176 -6.37 9.33 -1.73
C PRO A 176 -6.81 8.52 -0.50
N ASP A 177 -7.58 7.45 -0.73
CA ASP A 177 -8.07 6.57 0.34
C ASP A 177 -6.94 5.70 0.90
N LEU A 178 -5.96 5.42 0.06
CA LEU A 178 -4.80 4.58 0.39
C LEU A 178 -3.57 5.02 -0.42
N ILE A 179 -2.42 5.04 0.24
CA ILE A 179 -1.12 5.14 -0.42
C ILE A 179 -0.48 3.75 -0.40
N VAL A 180 -0.05 3.29 -1.55
CA VAL A 180 0.61 1.99 -1.73
C VAL A 180 2.03 2.21 -2.17
N ILE A 181 3.00 1.63 -1.44
CA ILE A 181 4.41 1.68 -1.78
C ILE A 181 4.89 0.27 -2.04
N ILE A 182 5.25 0.01 -3.25
CA ILE A 182 5.53 -1.35 -3.68
C ILE A 182 6.79 -1.43 -4.54
N ARG A 183 7.59 -2.46 -4.26
CA ARG A 183 8.76 -2.85 -5.03
C ARG A 183 8.65 -4.33 -5.35
N GLY A 184 8.83 -4.76 -6.58
CA GLY A 184 8.88 -6.18 -6.94
C GLY A 184 10.20 -6.57 -7.52
N GLY A 185 10.78 -7.65 -7.05
CA GLY A 185 12.00 -8.23 -7.55
C GLY A 185 13.21 -7.27 -7.57
N GLY A 186 14.32 -7.73 -7.13
CA GLY A 186 15.58 -6.99 -7.03
C GLY A 186 16.45 -7.66 -5.97
N ALA A 187 17.73 -7.33 -5.93
CA ALA A 187 18.60 -7.87 -4.91
C ALA A 187 18.12 -7.38 -3.52
N VAL A 188 18.16 -8.28 -2.54
CA VAL A 188 17.85 -8.02 -1.13
C VAL A 188 18.56 -6.76 -0.60
N ASN A 189 19.68 -6.47 -1.18
CA ASN A 189 20.61 -5.40 -0.84
C ASN A 189 20.12 -4.00 -1.10
N ASP A 190 19.27 -3.84 -2.10
CA ASP A 190 18.68 -2.55 -2.43
C ASP A 190 17.71 -2.07 -1.33
N LEU A 191 17.26 -3.00 -0.48
CA LEU A 191 16.35 -2.72 0.62
C LEU A 191 17.03 -1.94 1.76
N ALA A 192 18.34 -2.11 1.93
CA ALA A 192 19.09 -1.40 2.96
C ALA A 192 19.05 0.13 2.79
N TYR A 193 18.97 0.60 1.54
CA TYR A 193 18.85 2.04 1.24
C TYR A 193 17.50 2.64 1.63
N LEU A 194 16.46 1.81 1.83
CA LEU A 194 15.14 2.25 2.28
C LEU A 194 15.08 2.46 3.80
N ASN A 195 16.11 2.04 4.53
CA ASN A 195 16.26 2.32 5.94
C ASN A 195 16.81 3.75 6.11
N ASP A 196 15.95 4.72 5.90
CA ASP A 196 16.22 6.14 5.99
C ASP A 196 15.23 6.81 6.96
N TYR A 197 15.78 7.65 7.85
CA TYR A 197 14.98 8.30 8.88
C TYR A 197 14.02 9.35 8.30
N ASP A 198 14.48 10.18 7.37
CA ASP A 198 13.70 11.31 6.83
C ASP A 198 12.51 10.79 6.02
N LEU A 199 12.75 9.75 5.24
CA LEU A 199 11.70 9.02 4.54
C LEU A 199 10.67 8.46 5.51
N ALA A 200 11.12 7.72 6.53
CA ALA A 200 10.23 7.11 7.52
C ALA A 200 9.43 8.16 8.29
N ALA A 201 10.09 9.23 8.75
CA ALA A 201 9.42 10.32 9.47
C ALA A 201 8.39 11.06 8.60
N LEU A 202 8.70 11.26 7.30
CA LEU A 202 7.76 11.84 6.35
C LEU A 202 6.49 10.98 6.24
N LEU A 203 6.64 9.64 6.18
CA LEU A 203 5.54 8.71 6.06
C LEU A 203 4.69 8.66 7.32
N CYS A 204 5.33 8.58 8.48
CA CYS A 204 4.64 8.58 9.77
C CYS A 204 3.74 9.80 9.97
N LYS A 205 4.07 10.93 9.34
CA LYS A 205 3.29 12.19 9.41
C LYS A 205 2.12 12.24 8.42
N ARG A 206 1.92 11.21 7.59
CA ARG A 206 0.77 11.17 6.67
C ARG A 206 -0.50 10.81 7.42
N THR A 207 -1.60 11.44 7.01
CA THR A 207 -2.96 11.20 7.53
C THR A 207 -3.73 10.15 6.71
N VAL A 208 -3.12 9.65 5.64
CA VAL A 208 -3.64 8.60 4.77
C VAL A 208 -2.98 7.28 5.14
N PRO A 209 -3.73 6.18 5.28
CA PRO A 209 -3.15 4.86 5.50
C PRO A 209 -2.15 4.49 4.40
N ILE A 210 -1.06 3.85 4.80
CA ILE A 210 0.01 3.46 3.89
C ILE A 210 0.18 1.95 3.94
N TRP A 211 0.11 1.31 2.79
CA TRP A 211 0.40 -0.11 2.66
C TRP A 211 1.70 -0.30 1.89
N VAL A 212 2.54 -1.17 2.43
CA VAL A 212 3.87 -1.44 1.89
C VAL A 212 3.95 -2.88 1.40
N GLY A 213 4.54 -3.09 0.24
CA GLY A 213 4.84 -4.41 -0.32
C GLY A 213 6.21 -4.41 -0.99
N ILE A 214 7.28 -4.35 -0.16
CA ILE A 214 8.64 -4.09 -0.63
C ILE A 214 9.55 -5.32 -0.50
N GLY A 215 9.49 -6.06 0.60
CA GLY A 215 10.45 -7.11 0.95
C GLY A 215 9.83 -8.45 1.26
N HIS A 216 10.65 -9.48 1.33
CA HIS A 216 10.28 -10.79 1.83
C HIS A 216 10.34 -10.81 3.36
N GLU A 217 9.71 -11.82 3.97
CA GLU A 217 9.57 -11.98 5.43
C GLU A 217 10.90 -11.86 6.21
N LYS A 218 12.03 -12.18 5.56
CA LYS A 218 13.37 -12.12 6.15
C LYS A 218 14.08 -10.76 6.00
N ASP A 219 13.58 -9.87 5.14
CA ASP A 219 14.29 -8.66 4.71
C ASP A 219 13.44 -7.41 4.96
N ARG A 220 12.96 -7.26 6.21
CA ARG A 220 12.12 -6.13 6.61
C ARG A 220 12.87 -4.81 6.56
N THR A 221 12.22 -3.80 6.04
CA THR A 221 12.68 -2.42 6.04
C THR A 221 11.99 -1.61 7.14
N ILE A 222 12.52 -0.41 7.41
CA ILE A 222 11.87 0.54 8.32
C ILE A 222 10.47 0.93 7.82
N LEU A 223 10.23 0.86 6.50
CA LEU A 223 8.94 1.17 5.89
C LEU A 223 7.88 0.14 6.27
N ASP A 224 8.27 -1.12 6.42
CA ASP A 224 7.38 -2.19 6.88
C ASP A 224 6.97 -1.99 8.34
N GLU A 225 7.88 -1.42 9.15
CA GLU A 225 7.63 -1.16 10.57
C GLU A 225 6.71 0.04 10.82
N ILE A 226 6.67 1.02 9.93
CA ILE A 226 5.87 2.24 10.12
C ILE A 226 4.54 2.21 9.36
N ALA A 227 4.39 1.31 8.39
CA ALA A 227 3.21 1.21 7.55
C ALA A 227 1.95 0.84 8.35
N HIS A 228 0.78 1.28 7.88
CA HIS A 228 -0.50 0.82 8.38
C HIS A 228 -0.65 -0.70 8.22
N ARG A 229 -0.24 -1.23 7.06
CA ARG A 229 -0.09 -2.69 6.80
C ARG A 229 1.16 -2.93 5.97
N SER A 230 1.88 -3.98 6.30
CA SER A 230 3.01 -4.48 5.52
C SER A 230 2.67 -5.85 4.92
N PHE A 231 3.14 -6.07 3.71
CA PHE A 231 2.96 -7.29 2.94
C PHE A 231 4.31 -7.69 2.32
N ASP A 232 4.58 -8.97 2.23
CA ASP A 232 5.86 -9.47 1.71
C ASP A 232 6.03 -9.23 0.21
N THR A 233 4.94 -9.04 -0.53
CA THR A 233 4.98 -8.86 -1.98
C THR A 233 3.89 -7.92 -2.47
N PRO A 234 4.11 -7.25 -3.60
CA PRO A 234 3.10 -6.44 -4.25
C PRO A 234 1.81 -7.20 -4.60
N SER A 235 1.91 -8.47 -5.00
CA SER A 235 0.73 -9.31 -5.26
C SER A 235 -0.09 -9.53 -3.98
N LYS A 236 0.56 -9.63 -2.80
CA LYS A 236 -0.15 -9.69 -1.52
C LYS A 236 -0.82 -8.35 -1.16
N VAL A 237 -0.26 -7.21 -1.57
CA VAL A 237 -0.90 -5.91 -1.36
C VAL A 237 -2.21 -5.81 -2.14
N ILE A 238 -2.25 -6.18 -3.44
CA ILE A 238 -3.53 -6.16 -4.20
C ILE A 238 -4.50 -7.22 -3.71
N ALA A 239 -4.01 -8.38 -3.30
CA ALA A 239 -4.87 -9.35 -2.63
C ALA A 239 -5.47 -8.76 -1.34
N GLY A 240 -4.68 -8.00 -0.57
CA GLY A 240 -5.15 -7.28 0.60
C GLY A 240 -6.23 -6.23 0.26
N ILE A 241 -6.03 -5.44 -0.80
CA ILE A 241 -7.01 -4.49 -1.31
C ILE A 241 -8.30 -5.21 -1.72
N ARG A 242 -8.17 -6.25 -2.54
CA ARG A 242 -9.31 -7.06 -2.97
C ARG A 242 -10.06 -7.67 -1.79
N ASN A 243 -9.34 -8.21 -0.81
CA ASN A 243 -9.94 -8.80 0.38
C ASN A 243 -10.69 -7.75 1.21
N LEU A 244 -10.15 -6.55 1.37
CA LEU A 244 -10.83 -5.46 2.05
C LEU A 244 -12.12 -5.06 1.32
N ILE A 245 -12.08 -4.95 0.00
CA ILE A 245 -13.25 -4.67 -0.83
C ILE A 245 -14.30 -5.78 -0.65
N VAL A 246 -13.88 -7.05 -0.75
CA VAL A 246 -14.79 -8.21 -0.56
C VAL A 246 -15.36 -8.23 0.85
N GLU A 247 -14.57 -7.91 1.88
CA GLU A 247 -15.03 -7.80 3.26
C GLU A 247 -16.13 -6.73 3.39
N ARG A 248 -15.94 -5.54 2.79
CA ARG A 248 -16.96 -4.47 2.78
C ARG A 248 -18.23 -4.87 2.04
N VAL A 249 -18.09 -5.54 0.91
CA VAL A 249 -19.24 -6.08 0.17
C VAL A 249 -20.00 -7.11 1.02
N ASN A 250 -19.29 -8.00 1.70
CA ASN A 250 -19.90 -8.99 2.58
C ASN A 250 -20.58 -8.35 3.81
N GLU A 251 -19.95 -7.34 4.42
CA GLU A 251 -20.55 -6.55 5.50
C GLU A 251 -21.84 -5.88 5.03
N ALA A 252 -21.80 -5.20 3.87
CA ALA A 252 -22.97 -4.55 3.28
C ALA A 252 -24.08 -5.58 2.95
N SER A 253 -23.71 -6.73 2.38
CA SER A 253 -24.63 -7.82 2.08
C SER A 253 -25.26 -8.41 3.35
N THR A 254 -24.46 -8.61 4.40
CA THR A 254 -24.94 -9.10 5.70
C THR A 254 -25.87 -8.10 6.37
N ALA A 255 -25.50 -6.81 6.34
CA ALA A 255 -26.35 -5.74 6.84
C ALA A 255 -27.69 -5.69 6.09
N LEU A 256 -27.66 -5.85 4.77
CA LEU A 256 -28.86 -5.94 3.94
C LEU A 256 -29.75 -7.15 4.32
N GLN A 257 -29.13 -8.32 4.51
CA GLN A 257 -29.88 -9.53 4.94
C GLN A 257 -30.47 -9.32 6.34
N THR A 258 -29.72 -8.71 7.25
CA THR A 258 -30.20 -8.40 8.60
C THR A 258 -31.38 -7.43 8.56
N ILE A 259 -31.31 -6.38 7.72
CA ILE A 259 -32.41 -5.43 7.51
C ILE A 259 -33.65 -6.17 6.98
N LYS A 260 -33.48 -7.05 5.98
CA LYS A 260 -34.58 -7.85 5.44
C LYS A 260 -35.22 -8.76 6.50
N LEU A 261 -34.38 -9.47 7.27
CA LEU A 261 -34.85 -10.36 8.35
C LEU A 261 -35.60 -9.59 9.45
N LEU A 262 -35.02 -8.47 9.91
CA LEU A 262 -35.64 -7.62 10.93
C LEU A 262 -36.98 -7.05 10.43
N SER A 263 -37.01 -6.60 9.17
CA SER A 263 -38.24 -6.10 8.54
C SER A 263 -39.31 -7.20 8.45
N GLN A 264 -38.94 -8.42 8.03
CA GLN A 264 -39.85 -9.55 7.98
C GLN A 264 -40.33 -9.96 9.38
N HIS A 265 -39.41 -10.01 10.36
CA HIS A 265 -39.77 -10.36 11.74
C HIS A 265 -40.73 -9.35 12.37
N GLN A 266 -40.51 -8.05 12.15
CA GLN A 266 -41.41 -7.02 12.61
C GLN A 266 -42.79 -7.11 11.93
N LEU A 267 -42.81 -7.34 10.61
CA LEU A 267 -44.06 -7.55 9.88
C LEU A 267 -44.84 -8.76 10.45
N THR A 268 -44.14 -9.88 10.65
CA THR A 268 -44.78 -11.10 11.23
C THR A 268 -45.23 -10.87 12.67
N ALA A 269 -44.44 -10.17 13.47
CA ALA A 269 -44.82 -9.82 14.85
C ALA A 269 -46.04 -8.89 14.88
N TYR A 270 -46.08 -7.86 14.01
CA TYR A 270 -47.25 -6.99 13.90
C TYR A 270 -48.49 -7.73 13.37
N GLN A 271 -48.31 -8.64 12.39
CA GLN A 271 -49.40 -9.48 11.91
C GLN A 271 -49.92 -10.38 13.02
N SER A 272 -49.03 -11.09 13.77
CA SER A 272 -49.41 -11.94 14.90
C SER A 272 -50.09 -11.15 16.03
N GLN A 273 -49.57 -9.95 16.32
CA GLN A 273 -50.14 -9.06 17.33
C GLN A 273 -51.54 -8.53 16.87
N ASN A 274 -51.66 -8.24 15.58
CA ASN A 274 -52.94 -7.82 15.02
C ASN A 274 -53.98 -8.94 15.08
N ASP A 275 -53.57 -10.19 14.78
CA ASP A 275 -54.45 -11.35 14.88
C ASP A 275 -54.90 -11.62 16.34
N GLN A 276 -53.99 -11.40 17.30
CA GLN A 276 -54.35 -11.44 18.73
C GLN A 276 -55.34 -10.35 19.13
N TYR A 277 -55.12 -9.12 18.67
CA TYR A 277 -56.07 -8.03 18.94
C TYR A 277 -57.44 -8.28 18.30
N LEU A 278 -57.45 -8.77 17.08
CA LEU A 278 -58.70 -9.15 16.41
C LEU A 278 -59.50 -10.20 17.16
N LYS A 279 -58.76 -11.28 17.65
CA LYS A 279 -59.38 -12.32 18.49
C LYS A 279 -59.93 -11.76 19.83
N THR A 280 -59.17 -10.90 20.48
CA THR A 280 -59.55 -10.24 21.73
C THR A 280 -60.78 -9.36 21.54
N ILE A 281 -60.76 -8.55 20.43
CA ILE A 281 -61.89 -7.68 20.10
C ILE A 281 -63.13 -8.52 19.75
N GLN A 282 -62.97 -9.57 18.98
CA GLN A 282 -64.13 -10.48 18.69
C GLN A 282 -64.74 -11.10 19.97
N THR A 283 -63.90 -11.38 20.96
CA THR A 283 -64.36 -11.94 22.25
C THR A 283 -65.03 -10.86 23.13
N LEU A 284 -64.51 -9.62 23.09
CA LEU A 284 -65.05 -8.50 23.86
C LEU A 284 -66.25 -7.82 23.15
N ALA A 285 -66.33 -7.96 21.84
CA ALA A 285 -67.29 -7.22 20.99
C ALA A 285 -68.73 -7.73 21.00
N GLN A 286 -69.02 -8.81 21.75
CA GLN A 286 -70.45 -9.20 21.93
C GLN A 286 -71.28 -8.17 22.70
N SER A 287 -70.61 -7.20 23.41
CA SER A 287 -71.32 -6.16 24.18
C SER A 287 -71.09 -4.70 23.67
N GLN A 288 -70.01 -4.44 22.87
CA GLN A 288 -69.68 -3.09 22.41
C GLN A 288 -69.19 -3.06 20.93
N LEU A 289 -69.92 -3.65 20.05
CA LEU A 289 -69.53 -3.92 18.65
C LEU A 289 -69.08 -2.65 17.88
N ASN A 290 -69.71 -1.53 18.07
CA ASN A 290 -69.44 -0.34 17.27
C ASN A 290 -68.14 0.41 17.66
N ASP A 291 -67.73 0.40 18.93
CA ASP A 291 -66.50 1.06 19.36
C ASP A 291 -65.27 0.14 19.12
N ALA A 292 -65.50 -1.17 19.31
CA ALA A 292 -64.47 -2.15 19.01
C ALA A 292 -64.13 -2.18 17.48
N GLN A 293 -65.16 -2.09 16.63
CA GLN A 293 -64.95 -2.03 15.18
C GLN A 293 -64.12 -0.82 14.76
N ARG A 294 -64.39 0.38 15.34
CA ARG A 294 -63.57 1.59 15.11
C ARG A 294 -62.14 1.46 15.58
N SER A 295 -61.94 0.86 16.76
CA SER A 295 -60.61 0.64 17.32
C SER A 295 -59.79 -0.34 16.46
N VAL A 296 -60.43 -1.37 15.92
CA VAL A 296 -59.82 -2.35 15.02
C VAL A 296 -59.36 -1.70 13.71
N ASP A 297 -60.25 -0.87 13.09
CA ASP A 297 -59.94 -0.23 11.83
C ASP A 297 -58.79 0.78 11.96
N LEU A 298 -58.68 1.50 13.10
CA LEU A 298 -57.59 2.41 13.43
C LEU A 298 -56.25 1.63 13.60
N LEU A 299 -56.26 0.57 14.45
CA LEU A 299 -55.07 -0.25 14.66
C LEU A 299 -54.56 -0.89 13.38
N LYS A 300 -55.45 -1.30 12.51
CA LYS A 300 -55.14 -1.83 11.19
C LYS A 300 -54.50 -0.78 10.28
N SER A 301 -55.05 0.45 10.28
CA SER A 301 -54.50 1.56 9.51
C SER A 301 -53.10 1.95 9.99
N ASP A 302 -52.89 2.07 11.31
CA ASP A 302 -51.61 2.41 11.91
C ASP A 302 -50.54 1.32 11.60
N THR A 303 -50.93 0.04 11.70
CA THR A 303 -50.05 -1.07 11.39
C THR A 303 -49.62 -1.04 9.91
N GLN A 304 -50.55 -0.75 9.01
CA GLN A 304 -50.26 -0.61 7.60
C GLN A 304 -49.37 0.62 7.33
N TYR A 305 -49.62 1.74 8.00
CA TYR A 305 -48.81 2.93 7.88
C TYR A 305 -47.37 2.70 8.36
N PHE A 306 -47.19 2.12 9.56
CA PHE A 306 -45.87 1.80 10.11
C PHE A 306 -45.14 0.73 9.29
N ALA A 307 -45.84 -0.30 8.82
CA ALA A 307 -45.25 -1.33 7.97
C ALA A 307 -44.78 -0.75 6.63
N GLN A 308 -45.56 0.15 6.02
CA GLN A 308 -45.19 0.85 4.79
C GLN A 308 -43.98 1.80 5.01
N GLN A 309 -43.96 2.51 6.15
CA GLN A 309 -42.85 3.41 6.48
C GLN A 309 -41.55 2.64 6.72
N GLN A 310 -41.62 1.51 7.43
CA GLN A 310 -40.43 0.66 7.64
C GLN A 310 -39.96 -0.02 6.37
N LEU A 311 -40.88 -0.47 5.52
CA LEU A 311 -40.51 -0.97 4.20
C LEU A 311 -39.80 0.07 3.35
N ARG A 312 -40.28 1.33 3.36
CA ARG A 312 -39.62 2.45 2.68
C ARG A 312 -38.21 2.69 3.24
N GLN A 313 -38.05 2.68 4.57
CA GLN A 313 -36.72 2.84 5.19
C GLN A 313 -35.78 1.68 4.87
N ALA A 314 -36.26 0.43 4.92
CA ALA A 314 -35.47 -0.74 4.58
C ALA A 314 -35.06 -0.74 3.09
N VAL A 315 -35.99 -0.34 2.20
CA VAL A 315 -35.70 -0.19 0.77
C VAL A 315 -34.66 0.91 0.55
N GLN A 316 -34.80 2.09 1.19
CA GLN A 316 -33.82 3.17 1.08
C GLN A 316 -32.45 2.79 1.60
N GLN A 317 -32.36 2.10 2.75
CA GLN A 317 -31.09 1.57 3.26
C GLN A 317 -30.48 0.54 2.32
N THR A 318 -31.31 -0.34 1.77
CA THR A 318 -30.89 -1.35 0.78
C THR A 318 -30.34 -0.70 -0.48
N GLU A 319 -31.06 0.30 -1.01
CA GLU A 319 -30.61 1.05 -2.20
C GLU A 319 -29.30 1.82 -1.92
N SER A 320 -29.14 2.38 -0.72
CA SER A 320 -27.90 3.05 -0.30
C SER A 320 -26.73 2.07 -0.28
N LEU A 321 -26.90 0.91 0.36
CA LEU A 321 -25.87 -0.14 0.43
C LEU A 321 -25.57 -0.74 -0.96
N MET A 322 -26.59 -0.89 -1.80
CA MET A 322 -26.38 -1.30 -3.20
C MET A 322 -25.58 -0.27 -4.00
N ARG A 323 -25.88 1.04 -3.83
CA ARG A 323 -25.08 2.11 -4.46
C ARG A 323 -23.62 2.07 -3.97
N GLU A 324 -23.42 1.89 -2.70
CA GLU A 324 -22.07 1.79 -2.09
C GLU A 324 -21.32 0.59 -2.66
N THR A 325 -21.98 -0.57 -2.76
CA THR A 325 -21.43 -1.79 -3.36
C THR A 325 -21.14 -1.61 -4.86
N LEU A 326 -22.04 -0.94 -5.60
CA LEU A 326 -21.85 -0.64 -7.03
C LEU A 326 -20.73 0.39 -7.27
N LEU A 327 -20.51 1.34 -6.34
CA LEU A 327 -19.39 2.28 -6.39
C LEU A 327 -18.05 1.57 -6.22
N GLN A 328 -18.02 0.44 -5.50
CA GLN A 328 -16.84 -0.40 -5.32
C GLN A 328 -16.54 -1.31 -6.53
N ASN A 329 -17.44 -1.35 -7.54
CA ASN A 329 -17.24 -2.18 -8.73
C ASN A 329 -16.04 -1.66 -9.56
N PRO A 330 -15.02 -2.49 -9.82
CA PRO A 330 -13.84 -2.12 -10.59
C PRO A 330 -14.12 -1.46 -11.95
N ARG A 331 -15.20 -1.81 -12.68
CA ARG A 331 -15.59 -1.16 -13.93
C ARG A 331 -15.92 0.33 -13.76
N ASN A 332 -16.54 0.73 -12.64
CA ASN A 332 -16.89 2.13 -12.39
C ASN A 332 -15.65 2.97 -12.00
N VAL A 333 -14.60 2.33 -11.53
CA VAL A 333 -13.34 2.98 -11.19
C VAL A 333 -12.47 3.16 -12.43
N MET A 334 -12.46 2.19 -13.36
CA MET A 334 -11.82 2.36 -14.67
C MET A 334 -12.46 3.46 -15.51
N ALA A 335 -13.78 3.61 -15.43
CA ALA A 335 -14.47 4.74 -16.07
C ALA A 335 -14.01 6.12 -15.56
N LYS A 336 -13.41 6.21 -14.38
CA LYS A 336 -12.82 7.43 -13.80
C LYS A 336 -11.38 7.70 -14.28
N GLY A 337 -10.86 6.92 -15.22
CA GLY A 337 -9.56 7.13 -15.85
C GLY A 337 -8.38 6.38 -15.20
N TYR A 338 -8.65 5.39 -14.38
CA TYR A 338 -7.63 4.52 -13.79
C TYR A 338 -7.34 3.33 -14.73
N ALA A 339 -6.16 2.81 -14.64
CA ALA A 339 -5.74 1.72 -15.48
C ALA A 339 -5.11 0.60 -14.66
N ILE A 340 -5.31 -0.61 -15.10
CA ILE A 340 -4.62 -1.77 -14.56
C ILE A 340 -3.30 -1.96 -15.30
N VAL A 341 -2.20 -1.93 -14.60
CA VAL A 341 -0.90 -2.15 -15.22
C VAL A 341 -0.46 -3.59 -15.02
N ARG A 342 -0.13 -4.23 -16.14
CA ARG A 342 0.36 -5.63 -16.16
C ARG A 342 1.80 -5.68 -16.63
N SER A 343 2.59 -6.57 -16.06
CA SER A 343 3.86 -7.02 -16.62
C SER A 343 3.78 -8.53 -16.82
N GLN A 344 4.09 -9.01 -18.03
CA GLN A 344 4.01 -10.41 -18.42
C GLN A 344 2.65 -11.08 -18.12
N GLY A 345 1.56 -10.35 -18.34
CA GLY A 345 0.19 -10.85 -18.15
C GLY A 345 -0.32 -10.87 -16.70
N LYS A 346 0.50 -10.52 -15.71
CA LYS A 346 0.11 -10.42 -14.31
C LYS A 346 -0.03 -8.96 -13.88
N ALA A 347 -1.11 -8.59 -13.19
CA ALA A 347 -1.30 -7.23 -12.68
C ALA A 347 -0.33 -6.95 -11.54
N ILE A 348 0.30 -5.78 -11.58
CA ILE A 348 1.32 -5.36 -10.63
C ILE A 348 0.83 -4.22 -9.75
N ARG A 349 1.18 -4.27 -8.48
CA ARG A 349 0.87 -3.26 -7.46
C ARG A 349 2.09 -2.46 -7.02
N SER A 350 3.27 -2.87 -7.47
CA SER A 350 4.53 -2.25 -7.13
C SER A 350 5.36 -2.10 -8.38
N VAL A 351 6.05 -1.00 -8.45
CA VAL A 351 7.12 -0.76 -9.40
C VAL A 351 8.16 -1.88 -9.36
N GLN A 352 8.32 -2.50 -8.21
CA GLN A 352 9.25 -3.64 -7.99
C GLN A 352 8.81 -4.95 -8.68
N GLN A 353 7.56 -5.02 -9.13
CA GLN A 353 6.99 -6.19 -9.82
C GLN A 353 7.09 -6.07 -11.35
N ILE A 354 7.71 -5.03 -11.86
CA ILE A 354 7.95 -4.87 -13.28
C ILE A 354 9.03 -5.85 -13.72
N THR A 355 8.62 -6.89 -14.44
CA THR A 355 9.51 -7.82 -15.12
C THR A 355 9.63 -7.41 -16.59
N GLY A 356 10.69 -6.69 -16.95
CA GLY A 356 10.96 -6.29 -18.34
C GLY A 356 10.55 -4.84 -18.67
N GLN A 357 10.81 -4.42 -19.90
CA GLN A 357 10.56 -3.05 -20.36
C GLN A 357 9.16 -2.80 -20.90
N GLN A 358 8.36 -3.83 -21.10
CA GLN A 358 6.99 -3.70 -21.64
C GLN A 358 5.95 -3.94 -20.56
N LEU A 359 5.05 -3.00 -20.47
CA LEU A 359 3.87 -3.04 -19.61
C LEU A 359 2.62 -2.98 -20.47
N GLN A 360 1.61 -3.70 -20.06
CA GLN A 360 0.27 -3.55 -20.59
C GLN A 360 -0.56 -2.73 -19.62
N ILE A 361 -1.07 -1.63 -20.12
CA ILE A 361 -1.99 -0.75 -19.39
C ILE A 361 -3.38 -1.02 -19.95
N GLU A 362 -4.18 -1.66 -19.13
CA GLU A 362 -5.58 -1.96 -19.50
C GLU A 362 -6.47 -0.80 -19.03
N LEU A 363 -7.08 -0.13 -19.98
CA LEU A 363 -8.08 0.92 -19.81
C LEU A 363 -9.47 0.31 -20.02
N GLN A 364 -10.51 1.08 -19.74
CA GLN A 364 -11.92 0.65 -19.88
C GLN A 364 -12.27 0.12 -21.28
N ASP A 365 -11.66 0.66 -22.30
CA ASP A 365 -11.95 0.46 -23.73
C ASP A 365 -10.85 -0.24 -24.51
N GLY A 366 -9.74 -0.61 -23.89
CA GLY A 366 -8.65 -1.31 -24.55
C GLY A 366 -7.39 -1.45 -23.73
N MET A 367 -6.41 -2.10 -24.31
CA MET A 367 -5.07 -2.25 -23.77
C MET A 367 -4.07 -1.37 -24.52
N ILE A 368 -3.17 -0.75 -23.79
CA ILE A 368 -2.04 0.01 -24.33
C ILE A 368 -0.78 -0.73 -23.94
N ASP A 369 0.05 -1.04 -24.91
CA ASP A 369 1.42 -1.50 -24.62
C ASP A 369 2.30 -0.27 -24.37
N ALA A 370 2.89 -0.18 -23.20
CA ALA A 370 3.76 0.91 -22.79
C ALA A 370 5.17 0.39 -22.50
N THR A 371 6.15 1.19 -22.89
CA THR A 371 7.54 0.89 -22.55
C THR A 371 7.96 1.74 -21.37
N VAL A 372 8.50 1.08 -20.36
CA VAL A 372 9.00 1.76 -19.17
C VAL A 372 10.32 2.43 -19.49
N THR A 373 10.37 3.76 -19.43
CA THR A 373 11.57 4.54 -19.70
C THR A 373 12.32 4.94 -18.43
N GLN A 374 11.61 5.09 -17.32
CA GLN A 374 12.21 5.45 -16.04
C GLN A 374 11.30 5.03 -14.88
N VAL A 375 11.89 4.60 -13.78
CA VAL A 375 11.19 4.25 -12.54
C VAL A 375 11.70 5.17 -11.44
N ASN A 376 10.81 5.96 -10.86
CA ASN A 376 11.11 6.78 -9.69
C ASN A 376 10.24 6.32 -8.53
N THR A 377 10.84 6.05 -7.41
CA THR A 377 10.12 5.63 -6.20
C THR A 377 10.00 6.81 -5.23
N HIS A 378 8.88 6.92 -4.56
CA HIS A 378 8.70 7.92 -3.54
C HIS A 378 9.19 7.38 -2.19
N GLU A 379 9.98 8.15 -1.54
CA GLU A 379 10.19 8.05 -0.11
C GLU A 379 9.02 8.73 0.61
N GLN A 380 8.51 8.02 1.53
CA GLN A 380 7.50 8.48 2.46
C GLN A 380 8.14 9.23 3.60
#